data_8eb2325272d25b9c3aa9f9c7a5cd3295
#
_entry.id   8eb2325272d25b9c3aa9f9c7a5cd3295
#
_cell.length_a   1.000
_cell.length_b   1.000
_cell.length_c   1.000
_cell.angle_alpha   90.00
_cell.angle_beta   90.00
_cell.angle_gamma   90.00
#
_symmetry.space_group_name_H-M   'P 1'
#
loop_
_entity.id
_entity.type
_entity.pdbx_description
1 polymer ?
#
loop_
_entity_poly.entity_id
_entity_poly.type
_entity_poly.pdbx_seq_one_letter_code
_entity_poly.pdbx_strand_id
1 'polypeptide(L)'
;MEKQKRRFGDRKDGRLLRDLDGMHFITPLIYPNRCDNEAYISESIDLTNMNAYLERKNASETEFRYTMFHVIVAALIKTITLRPKMNRFIANKNFYQRNEVSASFVVKKQFADEAAEALAVIHAKDDSTIDSIHEDLRHQILDCRDEHKVDSSTDSMDFFNKMPRWLGKFLVWILTRLDIHGWIPASIIETDPYYCTVVLSNLGSIKLKSGYHHLTNWGTCSIFCIIGEKSKRPVYHDDGTFEMREMLDLGLTIDERLADGYYYSKTIRLLKKLLENPELLETPAAQEIEY
;
A
#
# COMPACT_ATOMS: atom_id res chain seq x y z
N MET A 1 20.29 -4.54 -4.11
CA MET A 1 20.06 -5.39 -5.33
C MET A 1 20.86 -4.86 -6.51
N GLU A 2 21.66 -5.70 -7.17
CA GLU A 2 22.30 -5.36 -8.43
C GLU A 2 21.26 -4.99 -9.50
N LYS A 3 21.39 -3.85 -10.16
CA LYS A 3 20.51 -3.44 -11.27
C LYS A 3 20.67 -4.42 -12.44
N GLN A 4 19.88 -5.50 -12.43
CA GLN A 4 19.86 -6.45 -13.54
C GLN A 4 19.42 -5.73 -14.83
N LYS A 5 20.10 -6.03 -15.93
CA LYS A 5 19.81 -5.46 -17.26
C LYS A 5 18.37 -5.81 -17.69
N ARG A 6 17.58 -4.79 -18.09
CA ARG A 6 16.22 -4.98 -18.62
C ARG A 6 16.23 -5.92 -19.81
N ARG A 7 15.24 -6.83 -19.86
CA ARG A 7 15.01 -7.73 -20.98
C ARG A 7 13.83 -7.23 -21.82
N PHE A 8 13.73 -7.73 -23.04
CA PHE A 8 12.57 -7.45 -23.89
C PHE A 8 11.27 -7.83 -23.15
N GLY A 9 10.27 -6.96 -23.17
CA GLY A 9 9.01 -7.14 -22.48
C GLY A 9 8.96 -6.66 -21.01
N ASP A 10 10.10 -6.31 -20.41
CA ASP A 10 10.12 -5.71 -19.07
C ASP A 10 9.61 -4.26 -19.13
N ARG A 11 8.82 -3.89 -18.11
CA ARG A 11 8.37 -2.51 -17.88
C ARG A 11 9.43 -1.73 -17.07
N LYS A 12 9.23 -0.42 -16.93
CA LYS A 12 10.11 0.42 -16.09
C LYS A 12 9.93 0.08 -14.61
N ASP A 13 8.70 -0.24 -14.21
CA ASP A 13 8.24 -0.54 -12.86
C ASP A 13 8.26 -2.03 -12.50
N GLY A 14 8.50 -2.94 -13.46
CA GLY A 14 8.48 -4.37 -13.18
C GLY A 14 9.08 -5.26 -14.27
N ARG A 15 9.42 -6.47 -13.86
CA ARG A 15 9.98 -7.53 -14.72
C ARG A 15 8.91 -8.51 -15.14
N LEU A 16 8.85 -8.82 -16.41
CA LEU A 16 7.93 -9.80 -16.96
C LEU A 16 8.22 -11.20 -16.39
N LEU A 17 7.21 -11.82 -15.79
CA LEU A 17 7.25 -13.20 -15.35
C LEU A 17 6.98 -14.12 -16.56
N ARG A 18 7.89 -15.06 -16.84
CA ARG A 18 7.83 -15.95 -18.01
C ARG A 18 7.43 -17.37 -17.63
N ASP A 19 7.80 -17.79 -16.41
CA ASP A 19 7.55 -19.13 -15.90
C ASP A 19 6.32 -19.12 -15.01
N LEU A 20 5.14 -19.08 -15.65
CA LEU A 20 3.84 -19.12 -14.99
C LEU A 20 3.27 -20.53 -15.11
N ASP A 21 2.59 -20.99 -14.06
CA ASP A 21 1.73 -22.16 -14.15
C ASP A 21 0.49 -21.87 -15.02
N GLY A 22 -0.24 -22.92 -15.43
CA GLY A 22 -1.34 -22.81 -16.33
C GLY A 22 -2.49 -21.91 -15.84
N MET A 23 -2.74 -21.86 -14.52
CA MET A 23 -3.77 -21.01 -13.95
C MET A 23 -3.38 -19.53 -14.04
N HIS A 24 -2.17 -19.16 -13.61
CA HIS A 24 -1.69 -17.77 -13.71
C HIS A 24 -1.49 -17.33 -15.17
N PHE A 25 -1.25 -18.27 -16.09
CA PHE A 25 -1.19 -17.94 -17.52
C PHE A 25 -2.56 -17.57 -18.08
N ILE A 26 -3.61 -18.37 -17.78
CA ILE A 26 -4.92 -18.20 -18.40
C ILE A 26 -5.77 -17.09 -17.74
N THR A 27 -5.63 -16.90 -16.42
CA THR A 27 -6.48 -16.00 -15.63
C THR A 27 -6.48 -14.55 -16.15
N PRO A 28 -5.36 -13.90 -16.49
CA PRO A 28 -5.37 -12.53 -17.02
C PRO A 28 -5.98 -12.44 -18.43
N LEU A 29 -6.04 -13.54 -19.17
CA LEU A 29 -6.65 -13.58 -20.49
C LEU A 29 -8.18 -13.57 -20.40
N ILE A 30 -8.73 -14.29 -19.40
CA ILE A 30 -10.17 -14.42 -19.16
C ILE A 30 -10.70 -13.22 -18.36
N TYR A 31 -9.94 -12.81 -17.33
CA TYR A 31 -10.26 -11.71 -16.42
C TYR A 31 -9.26 -10.58 -16.54
N PRO A 32 -9.35 -9.72 -17.57
CA PRO A 32 -8.28 -8.76 -17.89
C PRO A 32 -8.25 -7.54 -16.97
N ASN A 33 -9.35 -7.14 -16.38
CA ASN A 33 -9.46 -5.92 -15.59
C ASN A 33 -9.18 -6.20 -14.11
N ARG A 34 -8.44 -5.31 -13.46
CA ARG A 34 -8.11 -5.44 -12.02
C ARG A 34 -9.33 -5.24 -11.14
N CYS A 35 -10.13 -4.23 -11.41
CA CYS A 35 -11.33 -3.92 -10.62
C CYS A 35 -12.45 -4.96 -10.74
N ASP A 36 -12.36 -5.93 -11.64
CA ASP A 36 -13.31 -7.05 -11.72
C ASP A 36 -12.83 -8.29 -10.95
N ASN A 37 -11.60 -8.22 -10.39
CA ASN A 37 -10.93 -9.34 -9.72
C ASN A 37 -10.45 -8.95 -8.32
N GLU A 38 -11.32 -8.32 -7.57
CA GLU A 38 -11.04 -7.87 -6.23
C GLU A 38 -11.46 -8.92 -5.21
N ALA A 39 -10.55 -9.30 -4.32
CA ALA A 39 -10.87 -10.03 -3.11
C ALA A 39 -10.78 -9.09 -1.91
N TYR A 40 -11.74 -9.23 -0.99
CA TYR A 40 -11.88 -8.40 0.19
C TYR A 40 -11.58 -9.20 1.44
N ILE A 41 -10.63 -8.73 2.24
CA ILE A 41 -10.20 -9.38 3.48
C ILE A 41 -10.36 -8.38 4.62
N SER A 42 -11.03 -8.80 5.69
CA SER A 42 -11.16 -8.03 6.93
C SER A 42 -10.37 -8.70 8.04
N GLU A 43 -9.56 -7.90 8.75
CA GLU A 43 -8.84 -8.37 9.93
C GLU A 43 -9.04 -7.42 11.10
N SER A 44 -9.25 -8.01 12.28
CA SER A 44 -9.28 -7.27 13.54
C SER A 44 -7.97 -7.49 14.29
N ILE A 45 -7.33 -6.40 14.68
CA ILE A 45 -6.02 -6.38 15.32
C ILE A 45 -6.18 -5.92 16.77
N ASP A 46 -5.64 -6.70 17.70
CA ASP A 46 -5.51 -6.31 19.11
C ASP A 46 -4.35 -5.31 19.24
N LEU A 47 -4.66 -4.12 19.75
CA LEU A 47 -3.71 -3.03 19.88
C LEU A 47 -2.93 -3.03 21.20
N THR A 48 -3.16 -3.99 22.09
CA THR A 48 -2.53 -4.01 23.43
C THR A 48 -1.02 -3.92 23.36
N ASN A 49 -0.37 -4.82 22.61
CA ASN A 49 1.08 -4.81 22.46
C ASN A 49 1.59 -3.63 21.63
N MET A 50 0.85 -3.25 20.59
CA MET A 50 1.19 -2.10 19.75
C MET A 50 1.19 -0.80 20.57
N ASN A 51 0.20 -0.58 21.41
CA ASN A 51 0.14 0.60 22.27
C ASN A 51 1.32 0.63 23.26
N ALA A 52 1.61 -0.50 23.92
CA ALA A 52 2.74 -0.61 24.83
C ALA A 52 4.08 -0.38 24.11
N TYR A 53 4.23 -0.89 22.89
CA TYR A 53 5.40 -0.62 22.05
C TYR A 53 5.56 0.86 21.72
N LEU A 54 4.47 1.50 21.29
CA LEU A 54 4.47 2.93 20.93
C LEU A 54 4.76 3.82 22.14
N GLU A 55 4.27 3.48 23.33
CA GLU A 55 4.60 4.17 24.58
C GLU A 55 6.11 4.11 24.86
N ARG A 56 6.72 2.92 24.78
CA ARG A 56 8.17 2.74 24.97
C ARG A 56 8.98 3.49 23.91
N LYS A 57 8.59 3.36 22.64
CA LYS A 57 9.32 3.97 21.50
C LYS A 57 9.29 5.50 21.57
N ASN A 58 8.20 6.07 22.09
CA ASN A 58 8.00 7.51 22.24
C ASN A 58 8.42 8.05 23.63
N ALA A 59 9.05 7.25 24.49
CA ALA A 59 9.48 7.68 25.83
C ALA A 59 10.58 8.77 25.82
N SER A 60 11.43 8.78 24.79
CA SER A 60 12.31 9.91 24.51
C SER A 60 11.50 11.01 23.80
N GLU A 61 11.70 12.28 24.21
CA GLU A 61 11.07 13.42 23.54
C GLU A 61 11.45 13.40 22.05
N THR A 62 10.48 13.05 21.20
CA THR A 62 10.63 13.06 19.75
C THR A 62 9.73 14.14 19.18
N GLU A 63 10.28 14.97 18.35
CA GLU A 63 9.55 16.04 17.65
C GLU A 63 8.47 15.47 16.73
N PHE A 64 8.72 14.28 16.18
CA PHE A 64 7.79 13.53 15.34
C PHE A 64 7.56 12.13 15.92
N ARG A 65 6.43 11.93 16.60
CA ARG A 65 6.14 10.71 17.35
C ARG A 65 5.79 9.54 16.43
N TYR A 66 6.22 8.34 16.82
CA TYR A 66 5.72 7.10 16.23
C TYR A 66 4.22 6.94 16.52
N THR A 67 3.49 6.52 15.53
CA THR A 67 2.05 6.28 15.63
C THR A 67 1.71 4.88 15.10
N MET A 68 0.50 4.43 15.36
CA MET A 68 -0.04 3.21 14.78
C MET A 68 0.11 3.15 13.25
N PHE A 69 0.01 4.30 12.56
CA PHE A 69 0.19 4.36 11.11
C PHE A 69 1.60 3.92 10.68
N HIS A 70 2.65 4.34 11.40
CA HIS A 70 4.03 3.91 11.13
C HIS A 70 4.19 2.40 11.27
N VAL A 71 3.59 1.81 12.33
CA VAL A 71 3.62 0.36 12.56
C VAL A 71 2.91 -0.38 11.42
N ILE A 72 1.75 0.09 10.98
CA ILE A 72 0.99 -0.55 9.90
C ILE A 72 1.74 -0.48 8.58
N VAL A 73 2.31 0.68 8.23
CA VAL A 73 3.11 0.83 7.00
C VAL A 73 4.32 -0.10 7.04
N ALA A 74 5.07 -0.12 8.14
CA ALA A 74 6.23 -0.99 8.30
C ALA A 74 5.86 -2.48 8.24
N ALA A 75 4.76 -2.88 8.88
CA ALA A 75 4.26 -4.25 8.83
C ALA A 75 3.84 -4.68 7.42
N LEU A 76 3.15 -3.81 6.67
CA LEU A 76 2.79 -4.09 5.27
C LEU A 76 4.03 -4.21 4.39
N ILE A 77 4.98 -3.29 4.50
CA ILE A 77 6.24 -3.33 3.74
C ILE A 77 6.99 -4.63 4.02
N LYS A 78 7.20 -4.99 5.30
CA LYS A 78 7.90 -6.22 5.69
C LYS A 78 7.13 -7.45 5.22
N THR A 79 5.81 -7.49 5.37
CA THR A 79 4.96 -8.57 4.87
C THR A 79 5.12 -8.75 3.37
N ILE A 80 5.03 -7.69 2.58
CA ILE A 80 5.14 -7.76 1.13
C ILE A 80 6.55 -8.17 0.69
N THR A 81 7.58 -7.70 1.38
CA THR A 81 8.99 -8.08 1.12
C THR A 81 9.20 -9.58 1.34
N LEU A 82 8.67 -10.13 2.45
CA LEU A 82 8.77 -11.56 2.78
C LEU A 82 7.78 -12.43 1.97
N ARG A 83 6.80 -11.82 1.34
CA ARG A 83 5.76 -12.48 0.53
C ARG A 83 5.75 -11.93 -0.91
N PRO A 84 6.77 -12.25 -1.73
CA PRO A 84 7.03 -11.57 -3.00
C PRO A 84 5.92 -11.70 -4.05
N LYS A 85 5.03 -12.70 -4.00
CA LYS A 85 3.84 -12.72 -4.88
C LYS A 85 2.92 -11.52 -4.63
N MET A 86 2.90 -10.95 -3.40
CA MET A 86 2.14 -9.75 -3.10
C MET A 86 2.71 -8.50 -3.78
N ASN A 87 3.98 -8.54 -4.21
CA ASN A 87 4.62 -7.46 -4.95
C ASN A 87 4.59 -7.71 -6.47
N ARG A 88 3.48 -8.27 -6.97
CA ARG A 88 3.21 -8.48 -8.39
C ARG A 88 2.11 -7.56 -8.87
N PHE A 89 2.03 -7.40 -10.17
CA PHE A 89 0.90 -6.76 -10.83
C PHE A 89 0.67 -7.34 -12.21
N ILE A 90 -0.52 -7.10 -12.75
CA ILE A 90 -0.90 -7.49 -14.09
C ILE A 90 -1.11 -6.24 -14.93
N ALA A 91 -0.43 -6.19 -16.08
CA ALA A 91 -0.60 -5.16 -17.09
C ALA A 91 -0.60 -5.81 -18.48
N ASN A 92 -1.50 -5.35 -19.35
CA ASN A 92 -1.65 -5.93 -20.70
C ASN A 92 -1.71 -7.47 -20.69
N LYS A 93 -2.48 -8.04 -19.74
CA LYS A 93 -2.66 -9.49 -19.57
C LYS A 93 -1.39 -10.29 -19.24
N ASN A 94 -0.33 -9.63 -18.82
CA ASN A 94 0.92 -10.25 -18.42
C ASN A 94 1.22 -9.97 -16.95
N PHE A 95 1.85 -10.95 -16.28
CA PHE A 95 2.32 -10.82 -14.92
C PHE A 95 3.69 -10.18 -14.87
N TYR A 96 3.84 -9.26 -13.94
CA TYR A 96 5.10 -8.60 -13.64
C TYR A 96 5.45 -8.71 -12.16
N GLN A 97 6.72 -8.95 -11.87
CA GLN A 97 7.27 -8.75 -10.53
C GLN A 97 7.73 -7.31 -10.43
N ARG A 98 7.21 -6.55 -9.48
CA ARG A 98 7.62 -5.17 -9.23
C ARG A 98 9.10 -5.09 -8.85
N ASN A 99 9.77 -4.02 -9.24
CA ASN A 99 11.21 -3.85 -8.98
C ASN A 99 11.50 -3.52 -7.52
N GLU A 100 10.55 -2.92 -6.81
CA GLU A 100 10.68 -2.47 -5.42
C GLU A 100 9.35 -2.59 -4.69
N VAL A 101 9.36 -2.53 -3.37
CA VAL A 101 8.16 -2.43 -2.55
C VAL A 101 7.93 -0.95 -2.27
N SER A 102 6.72 -0.45 -2.54
CA SER A 102 6.36 0.94 -2.28
C SER A 102 4.97 1.04 -1.67
N ALA A 103 4.79 2.02 -0.81
CA ALA A 103 3.52 2.32 -0.16
C ALA A 103 3.14 3.77 -0.43
N SER A 104 1.91 3.98 -0.88
CA SER A 104 1.34 5.31 -1.06
C SER A 104 0.24 5.57 -0.03
N PHE A 105 0.08 6.82 0.37
CA PHE A 105 -0.95 7.20 1.34
C PHE A 105 -1.43 8.64 1.12
N VAL A 106 -2.65 8.88 1.56
CA VAL A 106 -3.27 10.20 1.48
C VAL A 106 -2.87 11.04 2.70
N VAL A 107 -2.38 12.25 2.45
CA VAL A 107 -2.09 13.26 3.48
C VAL A 107 -3.07 14.41 3.29
N LYS A 108 -3.92 14.66 4.29
CA LYS A 108 -4.74 15.89 4.32
C LYS A 108 -3.86 17.05 4.72
N LYS A 109 -3.81 18.11 3.90
CA LYS A 109 -3.11 19.35 4.24
C LYS A 109 -3.77 20.05 5.43
N GLN A 110 -5.10 20.05 5.48
CA GLN A 110 -5.92 20.55 6.59
C GLN A 110 -7.15 19.64 6.77
N PHE A 111 -7.68 19.55 8.01
CA PHE A 111 -8.92 18.83 8.29
C PHE A 111 -10.13 19.76 8.04
N ALA A 112 -10.45 20.02 6.78
CA ALA A 112 -11.61 20.77 6.32
C ALA A 112 -12.20 20.11 5.08
N ASP A 113 -13.50 20.32 4.82
CA ASP A 113 -14.23 19.65 3.72
C ASP A 113 -13.64 19.96 2.34
N GLU A 114 -13.16 21.19 2.14
CA GLU A 114 -12.58 21.66 0.87
C GLU A 114 -11.03 21.60 0.86
N ALA A 115 -10.41 21.01 1.89
CA ALA A 115 -8.95 20.94 1.96
C ALA A 115 -8.38 19.99 0.92
N ALA A 116 -7.34 20.45 0.22
CA ALA A 116 -6.62 19.63 -0.73
C ALA A 116 -5.99 18.39 -0.05
N GLU A 117 -6.07 17.27 -0.73
CA GLU A 117 -5.38 16.04 -0.36
C GLU A 117 -4.08 15.96 -1.17
N ALA A 118 -2.99 15.65 -0.50
CA ALA A 118 -1.73 15.31 -1.13
C ALA A 118 -1.50 13.82 -1.08
N LEU A 119 -0.82 13.30 -2.08
CA LEU A 119 -0.47 11.88 -2.14
C LEU A 119 1.03 11.74 -1.95
N ALA A 120 1.42 10.95 -0.95
CA ALA A 120 2.80 10.67 -0.62
C ALA A 120 3.14 9.22 -0.98
N VAL A 121 4.37 8.99 -1.42
CA VAL A 121 4.87 7.65 -1.74
C VAL A 121 6.19 7.44 -1.03
N ILE A 122 6.34 6.30 -0.36
CA ILE A 122 7.61 5.82 0.19
C ILE A 122 8.06 4.57 -0.54
N HIS A 123 9.38 4.46 -0.72
CA HIS A 123 10.04 3.35 -1.39
C HIS A 123 10.88 2.57 -0.39
N ALA A 124 10.54 1.31 -0.19
CA ALA A 124 11.23 0.47 0.77
C ALA A 124 12.39 -0.30 0.15
N LYS A 125 13.40 -0.57 0.96
CA LYS A 125 14.55 -1.40 0.64
C LYS A 125 14.54 -2.68 1.47
N ASP A 126 15.37 -3.64 1.09
CA ASP A 126 15.52 -4.90 1.82
C ASP A 126 15.97 -4.70 3.29
N ASP A 127 16.73 -3.63 3.55
CA ASP A 127 17.23 -3.25 4.87
C ASP A 127 16.33 -2.26 5.64
N SER A 128 15.19 -1.87 5.08
CA SER A 128 14.26 -0.96 5.75
C SER A 128 13.76 -1.52 7.07
N THR A 129 13.74 -0.66 8.09
CA THR A 129 13.22 -0.93 9.44
C THR A 129 12.10 0.06 9.76
N ILE A 130 11.42 -0.11 10.87
CA ILE A 130 10.41 0.87 11.31
C ILE A 130 11.01 2.27 11.49
N ASP A 131 12.29 2.37 11.87
CA ASP A 131 12.94 3.66 12.07
C ASP A 131 13.25 4.36 10.75
N SER A 132 13.74 3.63 9.74
CA SER A 132 13.93 4.19 8.40
C SER A 132 12.61 4.61 7.76
N ILE A 133 11.55 3.79 7.92
CA ILE A 133 10.21 4.10 7.43
C ILE A 133 9.63 5.32 8.16
N HIS A 134 9.90 5.47 9.45
CA HIS A 134 9.49 6.65 10.22
C HIS A 134 10.11 7.94 9.64
N GLU A 135 11.40 7.92 9.33
CA GLU A 135 12.08 9.08 8.72
C GLU A 135 11.54 9.37 7.30
N ASP A 136 11.32 8.35 6.48
CA ASP A 136 10.73 8.52 5.15
C ASP A 136 9.32 9.12 5.24
N LEU A 137 8.48 8.63 6.17
CA LEU A 137 7.15 9.17 6.44
C LEU A 137 7.21 10.62 6.94
N ARG A 138 8.14 10.93 7.85
CA ARG A 138 8.36 12.30 8.34
C ARG A 138 8.66 13.25 7.19
N HIS A 139 9.61 12.90 6.33
CA HIS A 139 9.96 13.71 5.18
C HIS A 139 8.77 13.93 4.25
N GLN A 140 8.08 12.85 3.87
CA GLN A 140 6.94 12.94 2.96
C GLN A 140 5.78 13.76 3.55
N ILE A 141 5.45 13.57 4.83
CA ILE A 141 4.36 14.30 5.49
C ILE A 141 4.68 15.79 5.64
N LEU A 142 5.93 16.13 6.02
CA LEU A 142 6.36 17.52 6.14
C LEU A 142 6.39 18.20 4.77
N ASP A 143 6.87 17.53 3.73
CA ASP A 143 6.90 18.03 2.36
C ASP A 143 5.48 18.28 1.82
N CYS A 144 4.53 17.37 2.08
CA CYS A 144 3.14 17.54 1.67
C CYS A 144 2.42 18.67 2.41
N ARG A 145 2.84 19.00 3.65
CA ARG A 145 2.25 20.09 4.45
C ARG A 145 2.88 21.45 4.20
N ASP A 146 4.01 21.51 3.50
CA ASP A 146 4.63 22.77 3.13
C ASP A 146 3.76 23.48 2.08
N GLU A 147 3.14 24.59 2.49
CA GLU A 147 2.24 25.41 1.62
C GLU A 147 2.97 26.03 0.42
N HIS A 148 4.31 26.10 0.47
CA HIS A 148 5.12 26.62 -0.62
C HIS A 148 5.49 25.58 -1.67
N LYS A 149 5.27 24.27 -1.38
CA LYS A 149 5.47 23.19 -2.34
C LYS A 149 4.15 22.84 -3.01
N VAL A 150 4.08 23.07 -4.31
CA VAL A 150 2.94 22.63 -5.11
C VAL A 150 3.09 21.13 -5.37
N ASP A 151 2.06 20.38 -5.02
CA ASP A 151 2.03 18.94 -5.30
C ASP A 151 1.86 18.72 -6.80
N SER A 152 2.82 18.05 -7.43
CA SER A 152 2.82 17.78 -8.87
C SER A 152 1.60 17.00 -9.37
N SER A 153 0.95 16.21 -8.50
CA SER A 153 -0.28 15.49 -8.85
C SER A 153 -1.49 16.42 -8.90
N THR A 154 -1.61 17.36 -7.96
CA THR A 154 -2.67 18.38 -7.94
C THR A 154 -2.54 19.33 -9.12
N ASP A 155 -1.33 19.81 -9.45
CA ASP A 155 -1.07 20.65 -10.62
C ASP A 155 -1.45 19.96 -11.93
N SER A 156 -1.16 18.69 -12.04
CA SER A 156 -1.52 17.90 -13.22
C SER A 156 -3.04 17.80 -13.37
N MET A 157 -3.78 17.57 -12.28
CA MET A 157 -5.24 17.51 -12.28
C MET A 157 -5.85 18.87 -12.64
N ASP A 158 -5.32 19.97 -12.10
CA ASP A 158 -5.77 21.33 -12.40
C ASP A 158 -5.50 21.71 -13.86
N PHE A 159 -4.39 21.27 -14.42
CA PHE A 159 -4.11 21.43 -15.85
C PHE A 159 -5.17 20.70 -16.70
N PHE A 160 -5.50 19.44 -16.38
CA PHE A 160 -6.56 18.70 -17.06
C PHE A 160 -7.93 19.35 -16.91
N ASN A 161 -8.25 19.94 -15.77
CA ASN A 161 -9.53 20.60 -15.52
C ASN A 161 -9.74 21.85 -16.38
N LYS A 162 -8.67 22.54 -16.77
CA LYS A 162 -8.71 23.76 -17.60
C LYS A 162 -8.89 23.47 -19.10
N MET A 163 -8.75 22.21 -19.54
CA MET A 163 -8.83 21.89 -20.97
C MET A 163 -10.22 21.42 -21.39
N PRO A 164 -10.58 21.55 -22.68
CA PRO A 164 -11.82 20.99 -23.20
C PRO A 164 -11.91 19.48 -22.96
N ARG A 165 -13.08 18.99 -22.53
CA ARG A 165 -13.27 17.60 -22.12
C ARG A 165 -12.93 16.56 -23.21
N TRP A 166 -13.14 16.89 -24.49
CA TRP A 166 -12.76 16.01 -25.60
C TRP A 166 -11.24 15.82 -25.68
N LEU A 167 -10.47 16.89 -25.45
CA LEU A 167 -9.02 16.84 -25.44
C LEU A 167 -8.50 16.04 -24.24
N GLY A 168 -9.09 16.24 -23.04
CA GLY A 168 -8.79 15.45 -21.86
C GLY A 168 -9.03 13.96 -22.10
N LYS A 169 -10.17 13.56 -22.69
CA LYS A 169 -10.46 12.18 -23.06
C LYS A 169 -9.41 11.60 -24.03
N PHE A 170 -8.99 12.37 -25.00
CA PHE A 170 -7.99 11.94 -25.98
C PHE A 170 -6.61 11.73 -25.33
N LEU A 171 -6.19 12.65 -24.47
CA LEU A 171 -4.93 12.53 -23.74
C LEU A 171 -4.93 11.33 -22.79
N VAL A 172 -6.00 11.15 -22.00
CA VAL A 172 -6.15 9.98 -21.12
C VAL A 172 -6.13 8.68 -21.93
N TRP A 173 -6.76 8.66 -23.10
CA TRP A 173 -6.71 7.50 -24.01
C TRP A 173 -5.27 7.20 -24.45
N ILE A 174 -4.49 8.23 -24.84
CA ILE A 174 -3.07 8.05 -25.19
C ILE A 174 -2.29 7.52 -24.00
N LEU A 175 -2.43 8.15 -22.82
CA LEU A 175 -1.72 7.72 -21.60
C LEU A 175 -2.06 6.28 -21.23
N THR A 176 -3.33 5.88 -21.32
CA THR A 176 -3.76 4.50 -21.07
C THR A 176 -3.10 3.53 -22.09
N ARG A 177 -2.98 3.92 -23.35
CA ARG A 177 -2.28 3.09 -24.36
C ARG A 177 -0.78 2.99 -24.07
N LEU A 178 -0.15 4.07 -23.65
CA LEU A 178 1.26 4.06 -23.24
C LEU A 178 1.46 3.18 -22.00
N ASP A 179 0.54 3.26 -21.01
CA ASP A 179 0.60 2.44 -19.81
C ASP A 179 0.48 0.95 -20.12
N ILE A 180 -0.52 0.55 -20.88
CA ILE A 180 -0.73 -0.85 -21.31
C ILE A 180 0.55 -1.44 -21.91
N HIS A 181 1.30 -0.65 -22.68
CA HIS A 181 2.55 -1.09 -23.33
C HIS A 181 3.80 -0.88 -22.46
N GLY A 182 3.66 -0.33 -21.25
CA GLY A 182 4.80 -0.03 -20.36
C GLY A 182 5.69 1.12 -20.87
N TRP A 183 5.16 2.01 -21.69
CA TRP A 183 5.87 3.14 -22.28
C TRP A 183 5.63 4.46 -21.56
N ILE A 184 4.81 4.42 -20.51
CA ILE A 184 4.55 5.62 -19.71
C ILE A 184 5.85 6.24 -19.19
N PRO A 185 6.00 7.58 -19.14
CA PRO A 185 7.19 8.23 -18.61
C PRO A 185 7.49 7.82 -17.16
N ALA A 186 8.79 7.71 -16.83
CA ALA A 186 9.18 7.36 -15.45
C ALA A 186 8.70 8.40 -14.43
N SER A 187 8.68 9.68 -14.82
CA SER A 187 8.16 10.76 -13.97
C SER A 187 6.71 10.58 -13.57
N ILE A 188 5.85 10.01 -14.44
CA ILE A 188 4.46 9.70 -14.06
C ILE A 188 4.43 8.50 -13.11
N ILE A 189 5.24 7.45 -13.35
CA ILE A 189 5.31 6.29 -12.47
C ILE A 189 5.76 6.68 -11.05
N GLU A 190 6.71 7.60 -10.95
CA GLU A 190 7.29 8.03 -9.67
C GLU A 190 6.36 8.96 -8.85
N THR A 191 5.49 9.70 -9.53
CA THR A 191 4.62 10.69 -8.88
C THR A 191 3.16 10.24 -8.73
N ASP A 192 2.71 9.25 -9.52
CA ASP A 192 1.34 8.77 -9.47
C ASP A 192 1.22 7.62 -8.44
N PRO A 193 0.45 7.79 -7.37
CA PRO A 193 0.30 6.81 -6.28
C PRO A 193 -0.27 5.47 -6.75
N TYR A 194 -0.94 5.42 -7.88
CA TYR A 194 -1.48 4.18 -8.44
C TYR A 194 -0.42 3.26 -9.07
N TYR A 195 0.86 3.68 -9.08
CA TYR A 195 1.99 2.83 -9.48
C TYR A 195 2.74 2.21 -8.28
N CYS A 196 2.25 2.38 -7.06
CA CYS A 196 2.83 1.74 -5.87
C CYS A 196 2.40 0.27 -5.71
N THR A 197 2.96 -0.41 -4.71
CA THR A 197 2.56 -1.78 -4.33
C THR A 197 1.25 -1.77 -3.54
N VAL A 198 1.13 -0.87 -2.56
CA VAL A 198 -0.04 -0.74 -1.69
C VAL A 198 -0.40 0.72 -1.49
N VAL A 199 -1.69 1.03 -1.62
CA VAL A 199 -2.26 2.32 -1.19
C VAL A 199 -2.87 2.15 0.20
N LEU A 200 -2.60 3.10 1.09
CA LEU A 200 -3.18 3.14 2.43
C LEU A 200 -4.10 4.36 2.57
N SER A 201 -5.24 4.14 3.19
CA SER A 201 -6.13 5.22 3.62
C SER A 201 -6.48 5.07 5.09
N ASN A 202 -6.17 6.09 5.89
CA ASN A 202 -6.43 6.10 7.34
C ASN A 202 -7.76 6.80 7.63
N LEU A 203 -8.86 6.07 7.50
CA LEU A 203 -10.20 6.55 7.82
C LEU A 203 -10.41 6.76 9.32
N GLY A 204 -9.64 6.06 10.17
CA GLY A 204 -9.67 6.26 11.62
C GLY A 204 -9.28 7.67 12.05
N SER A 205 -8.45 8.37 11.25
CA SER A 205 -8.08 9.76 11.51
C SER A 205 -9.26 10.74 11.39
N ILE A 206 -10.30 10.35 10.67
CA ILE A 206 -11.56 11.09 10.47
C ILE A 206 -12.75 10.38 11.13
N LYS A 207 -12.50 9.46 12.08
CA LYS A 207 -13.51 8.75 12.89
C LYS A 207 -14.47 7.87 12.07
N LEU A 208 -13.98 7.27 11.00
CA LEU A 208 -14.71 6.29 10.21
C LEU A 208 -14.24 4.87 10.51
N LYS A 209 -15.16 3.93 10.45
CA LYS A 209 -14.86 2.50 10.52
C LYS A 209 -14.07 2.06 9.29
N SER A 210 -13.43 0.90 9.40
CA SER A 210 -12.82 0.24 8.26
C SER A 210 -13.87 -0.15 7.22
N GLY A 211 -13.45 -0.18 5.97
CA GLY A 211 -14.21 -0.62 4.83
C GLY A 211 -13.27 -1.12 3.74
N TYR A 212 -13.73 -1.12 2.52
CA TYR A 212 -12.93 -1.53 1.37
C TYR A 212 -12.92 -0.41 0.33
N HIS A 213 -11.83 -0.31 -0.40
CA HIS A 213 -11.71 0.61 -1.53
C HIS A 213 -11.44 -0.20 -2.80
N HIS A 214 -12.07 0.18 -3.90
CA HIS A 214 -11.82 -0.48 -5.18
C HIS A 214 -10.39 -0.25 -5.68
N LEU A 215 -9.86 -1.21 -6.41
CA LEU A 215 -8.67 -1.03 -7.22
C LEU A 215 -9.01 -0.28 -8.52
N THR A 216 -8.00 0.20 -9.23
CA THR A 216 -8.17 0.88 -10.52
C THR A 216 -7.55 0.09 -11.65
N ASN A 217 -8.09 0.24 -12.86
CA ASN A 217 -7.45 -0.30 -14.07
C ASN A 217 -6.33 0.64 -14.58
N TRP A 218 -6.25 1.86 -14.06
CA TRP A 218 -5.13 2.77 -14.25
C TRP A 218 -4.00 2.41 -13.28
N GLY A 219 -2.75 2.52 -13.75
CA GLY A 219 -1.59 2.19 -12.95
C GLY A 219 -1.42 0.69 -12.68
N THR A 220 -0.70 0.36 -11.63
CA THR A 220 -0.31 -1.03 -11.32
C THR A 220 -0.53 -1.42 -9.86
N CYS A 221 -1.14 -0.56 -9.04
CA CYS A 221 -1.42 -0.87 -7.64
C CYS A 221 -2.34 -2.09 -7.51
N SER A 222 -1.94 -3.06 -6.71
CA SER A 222 -2.64 -4.34 -6.56
C SER A 222 -3.18 -4.59 -5.15
N ILE A 223 -2.93 -3.67 -4.22
CA ILE A 223 -3.38 -3.78 -2.82
C ILE A 223 -3.86 -2.41 -2.35
N PHE A 224 -5.03 -2.39 -1.73
CA PHE A 224 -5.52 -1.22 -1.00
C PHE A 224 -5.78 -1.60 0.45
N CYS A 225 -5.28 -0.80 1.41
CA CYS A 225 -5.44 -1.03 2.83
C CYS A 225 -6.20 0.14 3.46
N ILE A 226 -7.38 -0.13 4.01
CA ILE A 226 -8.18 0.82 4.77
C ILE A 226 -7.97 0.56 6.26
N ILE A 227 -7.57 1.60 6.98
CA ILE A 227 -7.37 1.59 8.42
C ILE A 227 -8.59 2.26 9.06
N GLY A 228 -9.34 1.51 9.86
CA GLY A 228 -10.53 2.01 10.56
C GLY A 228 -10.20 2.76 11.84
N GLU A 229 -11.24 3.27 12.50
CA GLU A 229 -11.12 3.85 13.84
C GLU A 229 -10.88 2.77 14.90
N LYS A 230 -10.18 3.13 15.96
CA LYS A 230 -10.02 2.28 17.13
C LYS A 230 -11.33 2.18 17.92
N SER A 231 -11.60 1.00 18.45
CA SER A 231 -12.78 0.77 19.28
C SER A 231 -12.50 -0.24 20.38
N LYS A 232 -13.06 0.00 21.58
CA LYS A 232 -13.02 -0.99 22.65
C LYS A 232 -14.06 -2.08 22.38
N ARG A 233 -13.62 -3.34 22.39
CA ARG A 233 -14.47 -4.51 22.15
C ARG A 233 -14.19 -5.61 23.17
N PRO A 234 -15.19 -6.44 23.50
CA PRO A 234 -14.95 -7.63 24.31
C PRO A 234 -14.17 -8.68 23.48
N VAL A 235 -13.10 -9.19 24.05
CA VAL A 235 -12.37 -10.37 23.57
C VAL A 235 -12.70 -11.50 24.52
N TYR A 236 -13.34 -12.54 24.00
CA TYR A 236 -13.80 -13.68 24.79
C TYR A 236 -12.68 -14.71 24.93
N HIS A 237 -12.60 -15.31 26.12
CA HIS A 237 -11.73 -16.44 26.42
C HIS A 237 -12.50 -17.75 26.30
N ASP A 238 -11.79 -18.86 26.21
CA ASP A 238 -12.38 -20.21 26.06
C ASP A 238 -13.27 -20.60 27.26
N ASP A 239 -13.04 -20.02 28.45
CA ASP A 239 -13.84 -20.22 29.66
C ASP A 239 -15.14 -19.38 29.70
N GLY A 240 -15.40 -18.61 28.64
CA GLY A 240 -16.57 -17.74 28.55
C GLY A 240 -16.42 -16.38 29.25
N THR A 241 -15.30 -16.10 29.89
CA THR A 241 -14.96 -14.76 30.38
C THR A 241 -14.57 -13.84 29.23
N PHE A 242 -14.57 -12.55 29.46
CA PHE A 242 -14.10 -11.59 28.45
C PHE A 242 -13.33 -10.44 29.11
N GLU A 243 -12.48 -9.81 28.33
CA GLU A 243 -11.86 -8.56 28.67
C GLU A 243 -12.07 -7.52 27.56
N MET A 244 -12.15 -6.24 27.96
CA MET A 244 -12.29 -5.15 27.00
C MET A 244 -10.92 -4.75 26.49
N ARG A 245 -10.68 -4.94 25.19
CA ARG A 245 -9.44 -4.54 24.52
C ARG A 245 -9.68 -3.45 23.47
N GLU A 246 -8.67 -2.65 23.23
CA GLU A 246 -8.67 -1.71 22.10
C GLU A 246 -8.33 -2.47 20.84
N MET A 247 -9.24 -2.44 19.87
CA MET A 247 -9.15 -3.17 18.61
C MET A 247 -9.14 -2.21 17.43
N LEU A 248 -8.52 -2.64 16.35
CA LEU A 248 -8.50 -1.95 15.07
C LEU A 248 -8.91 -2.90 13.97
N ASP A 249 -9.79 -2.44 13.07
CA ASP A 249 -10.12 -3.19 11.86
C ASP A 249 -9.33 -2.66 10.67
N LEU A 250 -8.75 -3.59 9.91
CA LEU A 250 -8.15 -3.37 8.62
C LEU A 250 -9.01 -3.98 7.53
N GLY A 251 -9.30 -3.22 6.48
CA GLY A 251 -9.94 -3.72 5.26
C GLY A 251 -8.92 -3.75 4.14
N LEU A 252 -8.71 -4.91 3.56
CA LEU A 252 -7.77 -5.11 2.45
C LEU A 252 -8.54 -5.45 1.19
N THR A 253 -8.31 -4.72 0.13
CA THR A 253 -8.71 -5.07 -1.23
C THR A 253 -7.48 -5.48 -2.01
N ILE A 254 -7.50 -6.66 -2.60
CA ILE A 254 -6.35 -7.23 -3.31
C ILE A 254 -6.77 -7.74 -4.69
N ASP A 255 -5.86 -7.71 -5.64
CA ASP A 255 -6.05 -8.38 -6.94
C ASP A 255 -5.88 -9.89 -6.74
N GLU A 256 -7.00 -10.64 -6.71
CA GLU A 256 -7.00 -12.07 -6.38
C GLU A 256 -6.22 -12.94 -7.36
N ARG A 257 -5.94 -12.44 -8.56
CA ARG A 257 -5.22 -13.19 -9.59
C ARG A 257 -3.74 -13.41 -9.28
N LEU A 258 -3.16 -12.64 -8.31
CA LEU A 258 -1.71 -12.64 -8.04
C LEU A 258 -1.21 -13.89 -7.33
N ALA A 259 -2.06 -14.53 -6.53
CA ALA A 259 -1.73 -15.70 -5.74
C ALA A 259 -3.00 -16.48 -5.36
N ASP A 260 -2.83 -17.70 -4.91
CA ASP A 260 -3.92 -18.53 -4.38
C ASP A 260 -4.31 -18.16 -2.94
N GLY A 261 -5.49 -18.63 -2.50
CA GLY A 261 -6.02 -18.36 -1.16
C GLY A 261 -5.12 -18.85 -0.02
N TYR A 262 -4.38 -19.93 -0.21
CA TYR A 262 -3.44 -20.42 0.80
C TYR A 262 -2.26 -19.47 0.98
N TYR A 263 -1.77 -18.90 -0.13
CA TYR A 263 -0.73 -17.88 -0.08
C TYR A 263 -1.22 -16.62 0.63
N TYR A 264 -2.44 -16.16 0.33
CA TYR A 264 -3.06 -15.03 1.03
C TYR A 264 -3.24 -15.30 2.52
N SER A 265 -3.76 -16.47 2.89
CA SER A 265 -3.93 -16.84 4.31
C SER A 265 -2.62 -16.76 5.09
N LYS A 266 -1.51 -17.27 4.54
CA LYS A 266 -0.19 -17.14 5.17
C LYS A 266 0.28 -15.69 5.23
N THR A 267 0.01 -14.90 4.19
CA THR A 267 0.37 -13.49 4.14
C THR A 267 -0.34 -12.69 5.24
N ILE A 268 -1.63 -12.93 5.42
CA ILE A 268 -2.43 -12.26 6.46
C ILE A 268 -1.97 -12.67 7.86
N ARG A 269 -1.66 -13.95 8.09
CA ARG A 269 -1.09 -14.39 9.38
C ARG A 269 0.22 -13.70 9.70
N LEU A 270 1.11 -13.55 8.71
CA LEU A 270 2.36 -12.81 8.88
C LEU A 270 2.09 -11.34 9.21
N LEU A 271 1.21 -10.67 8.47
CA LEU A 271 0.84 -9.28 8.73
C LEU A 271 0.31 -9.11 10.16
N LYS A 272 -0.61 -9.97 10.57
CA LYS A 272 -1.19 -9.95 11.92
C LYS A 272 -0.13 -10.14 12.98
N LYS A 273 0.75 -11.14 12.82
CA LYS A 273 1.87 -11.37 13.75
C LYS A 273 2.76 -10.13 13.90
N LEU A 274 3.09 -9.43 12.80
CA LEU A 274 3.89 -8.21 12.84
C LEU A 274 3.18 -7.05 13.55
N LEU A 275 1.87 -6.90 13.34
CA LEU A 275 1.07 -5.87 13.98
C LEU A 275 0.89 -6.12 15.49
N GLU A 276 0.79 -7.37 15.89
CA GLU A 276 0.67 -7.79 17.31
C GLU A 276 2.03 -7.87 18.01
N ASN A 277 3.16 -7.87 17.28
CA ASN A 277 4.54 -7.92 17.80
C ASN A 277 5.42 -6.88 17.08
N PRO A 278 5.20 -5.58 17.30
CA PRO A 278 5.84 -4.51 16.53
C PRO A 278 7.36 -4.45 16.66
N GLU A 279 7.95 -5.00 17.73
CA GLU A 279 9.41 -5.12 17.89
C GLU A 279 10.08 -5.90 16.75
N LEU A 280 9.37 -6.79 16.08
CA LEU A 280 9.85 -7.49 14.88
C LEU A 280 10.12 -6.55 13.70
N LEU A 281 9.57 -5.34 13.74
CA LEU A 281 9.75 -4.31 12.71
C LEU A 281 11.06 -3.50 12.88
N GLU A 282 11.74 -3.66 14.01
CA GLU A 282 13.06 -3.07 14.24
C GLU A 282 14.19 -3.77 13.47
N THR A 283 13.88 -4.97 12.93
CA THR A 283 14.79 -5.73 12.08
C THR A 283 14.52 -5.46 10.60
N PRO A 284 15.54 -5.64 9.71
CA PRO A 284 15.40 -5.43 8.28
C PRO A 284 14.17 -6.09 7.65
N ALA A 285 13.56 -5.42 6.66
CA ALA A 285 12.35 -5.91 5.99
C ALA A 285 12.55 -7.29 5.35
N ALA A 286 13.74 -7.58 4.82
CA ALA A 286 14.07 -8.88 4.23
C ALA A 286 14.46 -9.96 5.25
N GLN A 287 14.57 -9.63 6.54
CA GLN A 287 14.88 -10.63 7.57
C GLN A 287 13.68 -11.53 7.78
N GLU A 288 13.87 -12.84 7.54
CA GLU A 288 12.86 -13.86 7.76
C GLU A 288 12.46 -13.96 9.23
N ILE A 289 11.21 -14.29 9.46
CA ILE A 289 10.61 -14.54 10.77
C ILE A 289 9.73 -15.79 10.69
N GLU A 290 9.69 -16.56 11.77
CA GLU A 290 8.75 -17.69 11.90
C GLU A 290 7.33 -17.17 12.21
N TYR A 291 6.30 -17.72 11.54
CA TYR A 291 4.89 -17.31 11.74
C TYR A 291 3.90 -18.42 11.37
#